data_c294aadcaf6fc58e09104860fbb992ce
#
_entry.id   c294aadcaf6fc58e09104860fbb992ce
#
_cell.length_a   1.000
_cell.length_b   1.000
_cell.length_c   1.000
_cell.angle_alpha   90.00
_cell.angle_beta   90.00
_cell.angle_gamma   90.00
#
_symmetry.space_group_name_H-M   'P 1'
#
loop_
_entity.id
_entity.type
_entity.pdbx_description
1 polymer ?
#
loop_
_entity_poly.entity_id
_entity_poly.type
_entity_poly.pdbx_seq_one_letter_code
_entity_poly.pdbx_strand_id
1 'polypeptide(L)'
;YVRPEYSDVIVGKITKLTGITYEMVADAPGFNNALKKFSELCLSVNEKTEIHAWGDTDYSQISKEIALKNYEVGEDEKQLFSEPWNDFQREFDRVIGFQKNLSLKTALFTLGIDFSGQEHDALCDARNTGILFRYFKDEKLFKTTLKKIKEVMEPEEQGVTLGDMFDFSKFKRS
;
A
#
# COMPACT_ATOMS: atom_id res chain seq x y z
N TYR A 1 -12.62 -3.12 9.47
CA TYR A 1 -13.40 -4.04 8.63
C TYR A 1 -14.65 -3.34 8.09
N VAL A 2 -15.15 -3.84 6.95
CA VAL A 2 -16.40 -3.39 6.32
C VAL A 2 -17.25 -4.62 6.07
N ARG A 3 -18.53 -4.56 6.43
CA ARG A 3 -19.46 -5.66 6.21
C ARG A 3 -19.77 -5.78 4.71
N PRO A 4 -19.65 -6.98 4.11
CA PRO A 4 -20.11 -7.23 2.76
C PRO A 4 -21.62 -7.02 2.65
N GLU A 5 -22.09 -6.36 1.58
CA GLU A 5 -23.51 -6.06 1.39
C GLU A 5 -24.18 -6.99 0.36
N TYR A 6 -23.37 -7.62 -0.49
CA TYR A 6 -23.88 -8.42 -1.60
C TYR A 6 -23.61 -9.92 -1.45
N SER A 7 -22.95 -10.34 -0.39
CA SER A 7 -22.64 -11.74 -0.13
C SER A 7 -22.42 -12.00 1.34
N ASP A 8 -23.04 -13.08 1.83
CA ASP A 8 -22.82 -13.61 3.18
C ASP A 8 -21.63 -14.60 3.21
N VAL A 9 -20.91 -14.72 2.10
CA VAL A 9 -19.78 -15.65 1.98
C VAL A 9 -18.54 -14.91 1.50
N ILE A 10 -17.45 -15.05 2.26
CA ILE A 10 -16.13 -14.65 1.82
C ILE A 10 -15.49 -15.83 1.08
N VAL A 11 -15.10 -15.61 -0.17
CA VAL A 11 -14.45 -16.65 -0.97
C VAL A 11 -13.17 -17.10 -0.30
N GLY A 12 -12.96 -18.42 -0.16
CA GLY A 12 -11.83 -19.01 0.55
C GLY A 12 -10.44 -18.51 0.10
N LYS A 13 -10.32 -18.04 -1.17
CA LYS A 13 -9.10 -17.38 -1.65
C LYS A 13 -8.83 -16.06 -0.92
N ILE A 14 -9.87 -15.28 -0.65
CA ILE A 14 -9.75 -14.00 0.09
C ILE A 14 -9.33 -14.28 1.53
N THR A 15 -10.00 -15.23 2.20
CA THR A 15 -9.64 -15.63 3.55
C THR A 15 -8.19 -16.12 3.65
N LYS A 16 -7.73 -16.91 2.67
CA LYS A 16 -6.34 -17.38 2.64
C LYS A 16 -5.34 -16.23 2.46
N LEU A 17 -5.70 -15.22 1.68
CA LEU A 17 -4.83 -14.09 1.39
C LEU A 17 -4.77 -13.09 2.55
N THR A 18 -5.92 -12.73 3.11
CA THR A 18 -6.08 -11.63 4.06
C THR A 18 -6.25 -12.09 5.51
N GLY A 19 -6.56 -13.37 5.74
CA GLY A 19 -6.98 -13.89 7.04
C GLY A 19 -8.41 -13.50 7.44
N ILE A 20 -9.15 -12.72 6.64
CA ILE A 20 -10.49 -12.24 6.97
C ILE A 20 -11.51 -13.37 6.77
N THR A 21 -12.28 -13.65 7.81
CA THR A 21 -13.44 -14.56 7.76
C THR A 21 -14.74 -13.76 7.78
N TYR A 22 -15.85 -14.42 7.43
CA TYR A 22 -17.16 -13.78 7.48
C TYR A 22 -17.54 -13.35 8.91
N GLU A 23 -17.25 -14.17 9.90
CA GLU A 23 -17.53 -13.87 11.31
C GLU A 23 -16.85 -12.59 11.78
N MET A 24 -15.68 -12.28 11.25
CA MET A 24 -14.94 -11.05 11.59
C MET A 24 -15.60 -9.78 11.03
N VAL A 25 -16.41 -9.90 9.98
CA VAL A 25 -17.03 -8.77 9.29
C VAL A 25 -18.53 -8.71 9.41
N ALA A 26 -19.18 -9.74 9.96
CA ALA A 26 -20.64 -9.84 10.06
C ALA A 26 -21.26 -8.64 10.79
N ASP A 27 -20.65 -8.22 11.89
CA ASP A 27 -21.09 -7.09 12.72
C ASP A 27 -20.33 -5.78 12.41
N ALA A 28 -19.50 -5.77 11.37
CA ALA A 28 -18.77 -4.57 10.96
C ALA A 28 -19.72 -3.53 10.35
N PRO A 29 -19.36 -2.24 10.38
CA PRO A 29 -20.14 -1.22 9.69
C PRO A 29 -20.18 -1.48 8.19
N GLY A 30 -21.31 -1.12 7.56
CA GLY A 30 -21.42 -1.09 6.11
C GLY A 30 -20.51 0.00 5.52
N PHE A 31 -20.35 -0.04 4.18
CA PHE A 31 -19.41 0.81 3.45
C PHE A 31 -19.57 2.29 3.77
N ASN A 32 -20.80 2.84 3.70
CA ASN A 32 -21.04 4.27 3.92
C ASN A 32 -20.57 4.75 5.30
N ASN A 33 -20.84 3.96 6.34
CA ASN A 33 -20.40 4.30 7.70
C ASN A 33 -18.89 4.16 7.87
N ALA A 34 -18.29 3.17 7.24
CA ALA A 34 -16.84 2.99 7.26
C ALA A 34 -16.12 4.11 6.52
N LEU A 35 -16.64 4.51 5.35
CA LEU A 35 -16.08 5.62 4.56
C LEU A 35 -16.19 6.94 5.32
N LYS A 36 -17.34 7.20 5.94
CA LYS A 36 -17.52 8.40 6.76
C LYS A 36 -16.49 8.48 7.90
N LYS A 37 -16.26 7.38 8.62
CA LYS A 37 -15.24 7.32 9.68
C LYS A 37 -13.82 7.54 9.14
N PHE A 38 -13.53 7.01 7.95
CA PHE A 38 -12.27 7.26 7.28
C PHE A 38 -12.10 8.73 6.93
N SER A 39 -13.13 9.37 6.36
CA SER A 39 -13.15 10.80 6.05
C SER A 39 -12.93 11.63 7.32
N GLU A 40 -13.68 11.34 8.38
CA GLU A 40 -13.55 12.04 9.68
C GLU A 40 -12.11 11.95 10.23
N LEU A 41 -11.47 10.77 10.12
CA LEU A 41 -10.08 10.59 10.52
C LEU A 41 -9.14 11.45 9.67
N CYS A 42 -9.28 11.42 8.34
CA CYS A 42 -8.45 12.20 7.43
C CYS A 42 -8.61 13.72 7.65
N LEU A 43 -9.85 14.16 7.89
CA LEU A 43 -10.17 15.57 8.07
C LEU A 43 -9.95 16.10 9.51
N SER A 44 -9.66 15.21 10.46
CA SER A 44 -9.33 15.59 11.84
C SER A 44 -8.00 16.33 11.98
N VAL A 45 -7.17 16.29 10.95
CA VAL A 45 -5.89 17.01 10.87
C VAL A 45 -6.18 18.40 10.31
N ASN A 46 -5.71 19.47 10.97
CA ASN A 46 -5.98 20.86 10.59
C ASN A 46 -5.27 21.33 9.30
N GLU A 47 -4.53 20.47 8.64
CA GLU A 47 -3.79 20.75 7.43
C GLU A 47 -4.40 20.00 6.24
N LYS A 48 -4.06 20.46 5.04
CA LYS A 48 -4.47 19.77 3.82
C LYS A 48 -3.97 18.32 3.87
N THR A 49 -4.91 17.37 3.87
CA THR A 49 -4.60 15.96 3.90
C THR A 49 -4.27 15.46 2.49
N GLU A 50 -3.14 14.77 2.34
CA GLU A 50 -2.78 14.04 1.14
C GLU A 50 -2.77 12.54 1.46
N ILE A 51 -3.42 11.75 0.61
CA ILE A 51 -3.46 10.29 0.76
C ILE A 51 -2.45 9.68 -0.21
N HIS A 52 -1.57 8.85 0.33
CA HIS A 52 -0.60 8.07 -0.42
C HIS A 52 -0.93 6.59 -0.28
N ALA A 53 -1.12 5.90 -1.40
CA ALA A 53 -1.40 4.47 -1.44
C ALA A 53 -0.27 3.71 -2.13
N TRP A 54 -0.12 2.42 -1.81
CA TRP A 54 0.79 1.55 -2.53
C TRP A 54 0.11 1.01 -3.79
N GLY A 55 0.08 1.86 -4.83
CA GLY A 55 -0.64 1.63 -6.08
C GLY A 55 -1.94 2.43 -6.18
N ASP A 56 -2.64 2.28 -7.30
CA ASP A 56 -3.88 3.00 -7.63
C ASP A 56 -5.17 2.21 -7.32
N THR A 57 -5.03 0.96 -6.90
CA THR A 57 -6.15 0.02 -6.74
C THR A 57 -7.11 0.46 -5.67
N ASP A 58 -6.61 0.98 -4.53
CA ASP A 58 -7.43 1.37 -3.38
C ASP A 58 -8.37 2.52 -3.73
N TYR A 59 -7.85 3.58 -4.35
CA TYR A 59 -8.67 4.69 -4.82
C TYR A 59 -9.70 4.23 -5.85
N SER A 60 -9.28 3.42 -6.82
CA SER A 60 -10.17 2.87 -7.86
C SER A 60 -11.32 2.05 -7.26
N GLN A 61 -11.03 1.24 -6.25
CA GLN A 61 -12.05 0.43 -5.57
C GLN A 61 -13.02 1.32 -4.78
N ILE A 62 -12.52 2.26 -3.99
CA ILE A 62 -13.36 3.17 -3.20
C ILE A 62 -14.25 4.02 -4.11
N SER A 63 -13.72 4.56 -5.21
CA SER A 63 -14.50 5.35 -6.19
C SER A 63 -15.64 4.53 -6.82
N LYS A 64 -15.40 3.25 -7.14
CA LYS A 64 -16.43 2.34 -7.64
C LYS A 64 -17.52 2.06 -6.59
N GLU A 65 -17.11 1.86 -5.34
CA GLU A 65 -18.05 1.61 -4.24
C GLU A 65 -18.90 2.86 -3.93
N ILE A 66 -18.30 4.05 -3.96
CA ILE A 66 -19.02 5.33 -3.84
C ILE A 66 -20.12 5.41 -4.88
N ALA A 67 -19.79 5.15 -6.15
CA ALA A 67 -20.76 5.19 -7.26
C ALA A 67 -21.83 4.10 -7.12
N LEU A 68 -21.42 2.86 -6.82
CA LEU A 68 -22.33 1.71 -6.70
C LEU A 68 -23.34 1.87 -5.57
N LYS A 69 -22.93 2.46 -4.46
CA LYS A 69 -23.74 2.60 -3.25
C LYS A 69 -24.40 3.96 -3.13
N ASN A 70 -24.29 4.79 -4.15
CA ASN A 70 -24.82 6.16 -4.16
C ASN A 70 -24.44 6.93 -2.90
N TYR A 71 -23.17 6.82 -2.47
CA TYR A 71 -22.67 7.59 -1.34
C TYR A 71 -22.57 9.06 -1.73
N GLU A 72 -23.25 9.93 -0.98
CA GLU A 72 -23.17 11.37 -1.18
C GLU A 72 -21.89 11.92 -0.52
N VAL A 73 -20.90 12.24 -1.35
CA VAL A 73 -19.64 12.85 -0.89
C VAL A 73 -19.91 14.27 -0.42
N GLY A 74 -19.71 14.53 0.87
CA GLY A 74 -19.85 15.88 1.46
C GLY A 74 -18.82 16.87 0.91
N GLU A 75 -19.10 18.18 1.04
CA GLU A 75 -18.19 19.23 0.54
C GLU A 75 -16.79 19.08 1.11
N ASP A 76 -16.67 18.81 2.42
CA ASP A 76 -15.39 18.63 3.10
C ASP A 76 -14.65 17.35 2.64
N GLU A 77 -15.41 16.33 2.22
CA GLU A 77 -14.86 15.06 1.75
C GLU A 77 -14.38 15.12 0.29
N LYS A 78 -14.82 16.11 -0.49
CA LYS A 78 -14.41 16.26 -1.91
C LYS A 78 -12.91 16.29 -2.07
N GLN A 79 -12.17 16.91 -1.16
CA GLN A 79 -10.72 16.93 -1.22
C GLN A 79 -10.08 15.54 -1.11
N LEU A 80 -10.80 14.54 -0.58
CA LEU A 80 -10.31 13.16 -0.42
C LEU A 80 -10.65 12.28 -1.62
N PHE A 81 -11.74 12.60 -2.36
CA PHE A 81 -12.31 11.67 -3.34
C PHE A 81 -12.49 12.27 -4.73
N SER A 82 -12.24 13.57 -4.95
CA SER A 82 -12.40 14.22 -6.26
C SER A 82 -11.29 13.85 -7.24
N GLU A 83 -10.10 13.61 -6.74
CA GLU A 83 -8.91 13.32 -7.53
C GLU A 83 -8.27 11.99 -7.06
N PRO A 84 -7.59 11.27 -7.96
CA PRO A 84 -6.87 10.07 -7.58
C PRO A 84 -5.85 10.33 -6.47
N TRP A 85 -5.74 9.39 -5.56
CA TRP A 85 -4.72 9.42 -4.51
C TRP A 85 -3.30 9.32 -5.09
N ASN A 86 -2.31 9.76 -4.33
CA ASN A 86 -0.92 9.65 -4.75
C ASN A 86 -0.49 8.19 -4.83
N ASP A 87 -0.16 7.73 -6.03
CA ASP A 87 0.41 6.41 -6.27
C ASP A 87 1.89 6.41 -5.87
N PHE A 88 2.13 6.08 -4.62
CA PHE A 88 3.47 6.06 -4.06
C PHE A 88 4.32 4.91 -4.60
N GLN A 89 3.71 3.78 -4.98
CA GLN A 89 4.42 2.69 -5.64
C GLN A 89 5.09 3.17 -6.94
N ARG A 90 4.32 3.86 -7.77
CA ARG A 90 4.82 4.39 -9.05
C ARG A 90 5.90 5.46 -8.87
N GLU A 91 5.73 6.34 -7.86
CA GLU A 91 6.75 7.34 -7.51
C GLU A 91 8.05 6.67 -7.08
N PHE A 92 7.96 5.68 -6.20
CA PHE A 92 9.07 4.91 -5.68
C PHE A 92 9.81 4.15 -6.79
N ASP A 93 9.09 3.38 -7.60
CA ASP A 93 9.66 2.60 -8.71
C ASP A 93 10.40 3.46 -9.71
N ARG A 94 9.83 4.63 -10.03
CA ARG A 94 10.47 5.61 -10.93
C ARG A 94 11.80 6.12 -10.37
N VAL A 95 11.86 6.43 -9.09
CA VAL A 95 13.06 6.99 -8.47
C VAL A 95 14.15 5.93 -8.31
N ILE A 96 13.78 4.68 -8.05
CA ILE A 96 14.74 3.56 -7.98
C ILE A 96 15.18 3.09 -9.37
N GLY A 97 14.38 3.40 -10.41
CA GLY A 97 14.67 2.99 -11.79
C GLY A 97 14.16 1.60 -12.14
N PHE A 98 13.20 1.07 -11.39
CA PHE A 98 12.53 -0.19 -11.72
C PHE A 98 11.46 0.02 -12.80
N GLN A 99 11.43 -0.89 -13.79
CA GLN A 99 10.44 -0.85 -14.88
C GLN A 99 9.16 -1.64 -14.58
N LYS A 100 9.12 -2.36 -13.48
CA LYS A 100 7.97 -3.19 -13.06
C LYS A 100 7.56 -2.79 -11.65
N ASN A 101 6.24 -2.83 -11.40
CA ASN A 101 5.70 -2.55 -10.07
C ASN A 101 6.29 -3.50 -9.02
N LEU A 102 7.02 -2.94 -8.05
CA LEU A 102 7.52 -3.69 -6.93
C LEU A 102 6.39 -4.00 -5.94
N SER A 103 6.41 -5.17 -5.31
CA SER A 103 5.59 -5.38 -4.14
C SER A 103 6.09 -4.51 -2.97
N LEU A 104 5.20 -4.13 -2.05
CA LEU A 104 5.57 -3.35 -0.86
C LEU A 104 6.71 -4.02 -0.07
N LYS A 105 6.61 -5.34 0.10
CA LYS A 105 7.65 -6.12 0.77
C LYS A 105 9.00 -6.04 0.05
N THR A 106 8.99 -6.15 -1.27
CA THR A 106 10.22 -6.04 -2.06
C THR A 106 10.80 -4.62 -1.96
N ALA A 107 9.96 -3.59 -2.01
CA ALA A 107 10.38 -2.22 -1.88
C ALA A 107 11.05 -1.93 -0.52
N LEU A 108 10.47 -2.42 0.58
CA LEU A 108 11.09 -2.33 1.91
C LEU A 108 12.42 -3.07 1.96
N PHE A 109 12.44 -4.31 1.43
CA PHE A 109 13.64 -5.13 1.42
C PHE A 109 14.80 -4.48 0.67
N THR A 110 14.54 -3.79 -0.46
CA THR A 110 15.59 -3.06 -1.19
C THR A 110 16.24 -1.95 -0.34
N LEU A 111 15.53 -1.45 0.67
CA LEU A 111 16.04 -0.46 1.61
C LEU A 111 16.60 -1.09 2.90
N GLY A 112 16.67 -2.42 2.98
CA GLY A 112 17.11 -3.14 4.17
C GLY A 112 16.11 -3.06 5.34
N ILE A 113 14.83 -2.87 5.03
CA ILE A 113 13.74 -2.78 6.02
C ILE A 113 12.91 -4.06 5.94
N ASP A 114 12.74 -4.74 7.06
CA ASP A 114 11.87 -5.91 7.13
C ASP A 114 10.40 -5.51 7.15
N PHE A 115 9.57 -6.27 6.42
CA PHE A 115 8.12 -6.11 6.47
C PHE A 115 7.60 -6.54 7.83
N SER A 116 6.84 -5.68 8.50
CA SER A 116 6.27 -5.94 9.83
C SER A 116 4.82 -6.40 9.74
N GLY A 117 4.52 -7.56 10.32
CA GLY A 117 3.18 -8.12 10.35
C GLY A 117 2.86 -9.04 9.18
N GLN A 118 1.58 -9.18 8.86
CA GLN A 118 1.08 -10.05 7.80
C GLN A 118 0.89 -9.25 6.51
N GLU A 119 1.43 -9.76 5.39
CA GLU A 119 1.14 -9.21 4.05
C GLU A 119 -0.34 -9.38 3.73
N HIS A 120 -0.91 -8.40 3.02
CA HIS A 120 -2.33 -8.32 2.68
C HIS A 120 -3.28 -8.08 3.87
N ASP A 121 -2.75 -7.83 5.06
CA ASP A 121 -3.50 -7.15 6.12
C ASP A 121 -3.42 -5.64 5.89
N ALA A 122 -4.56 -4.99 5.67
CA ALA A 122 -4.62 -3.59 5.28
C ALA A 122 -3.92 -2.64 6.27
N LEU A 123 -4.00 -2.94 7.57
CA LEU A 123 -3.33 -2.11 8.60
C LEU A 123 -1.82 -2.33 8.58
N CYS A 124 -1.37 -3.57 8.39
CA CYS A 124 0.05 -3.90 8.25
C CYS A 124 0.61 -3.24 6.99
N ASP A 125 -0.08 -3.37 5.85
CA ASP A 125 0.34 -2.75 4.59
C ASP A 125 0.40 -1.23 4.70
N ALA A 126 -0.61 -0.58 5.29
CA ALA A 126 -0.60 0.87 5.51
C ALA A 126 0.55 1.34 6.41
N ARG A 127 0.85 0.60 7.49
CA ARG A 127 1.98 0.91 8.39
C ARG A 127 3.32 0.77 7.68
N ASN A 128 3.50 -0.30 6.92
CA ASN A 128 4.71 -0.55 6.15
C ASN A 128 4.90 0.49 5.03
N THR A 129 3.81 0.89 4.37
CA THR A 129 3.82 1.99 3.40
C THR A 129 4.23 3.31 4.07
N GLY A 130 3.71 3.60 5.25
CA GLY A 130 4.08 4.78 6.03
C GLY A 130 5.56 4.77 6.47
N ILE A 131 6.10 3.62 6.84
CA ILE A 131 7.53 3.47 7.17
C ILE A 131 8.36 3.77 5.92
N LEU A 132 8.02 3.15 4.79
CA LEU A 132 8.71 3.33 3.51
C LEU A 132 8.63 4.79 3.05
N PHE A 133 7.46 5.43 3.18
CA PHE A 133 7.27 6.83 2.83
C PHE A 133 8.14 7.78 3.67
N ARG A 134 8.20 7.58 4.97
CA ARG A 134 9.07 8.37 5.87
C ARG A 134 10.55 8.20 5.49
N TYR A 135 10.96 6.99 5.18
CA TYR A 135 12.31 6.69 4.73
C TYR A 135 12.61 7.38 3.39
N PHE A 136 11.66 7.34 2.46
CA PHE A 136 11.76 7.98 1.16
C PHE A 136 11.87 9.51 1.25
N LYS A 137 11.18 10.15 2.20
CA LYS A 137 11.22 11.60 2.43
C LYS A 137 12.48 12.05 3.20
N ASP A 138 13.21 11.16 3.85
CA ASP A 138 14.53 11.47 4.41
C ASP A 138 15.58 11.45 3.29
N GLU A 139 15.83 12.61 2.68
CA GLU A 139 16.73 12.73 1.53
C GLU A 139 18.13 12.17 1.77
N LYS A 140 18.69 12.34 2.97
CA LYS A 140 20.03 11.90 3.29
C LYS A 140 20.09 10.37 3.36
N LEU A 141 19.15 9.79 4.06
CA LEU A 141 19.04 8.34 4.25
C LEU A 141 18.75 7.66 2.91
N PHE A 142 17.78 8.20 2.17
CA PHE A 142 17.37 7.68 0.87
C PHE A 142 18.48 7.75 -0.19
N LYS A 143 19.17 8.90 -0.31
CA LYS A 143 20.30 9.06 -1.25
C LYS A 143 21.45 8.08 -0.94
N THR A 144 21.74 7.85 0.35
CA THR A 144 22.76 6.89 0.76
C THR A 144 22.40 5.47 0.34
N THR A 145 21.12 5.10 0.49
CA THR A 145 20.63 3.77 0.12
C THR A 145 20.53 3.60 -1.39
N LEU A 146 20.06 4.63 -2.11
CA LEU A 146 20.04 4.60 -3.59
C LEU A 146 21.44 4.40 -4.17
N LYS A 147 22.45 5.04 -3.59
CA LYS A 147 23.85 4.83 -4.02
C LYS A 147 24.25 3.37 -3.86
N LYS A 148 23.97 2.76 -2.72
CA LYS A 148 24.23 1.32 -2.48
C LYS A 148 23.47 0.41 -3.45
N ILE A 149 22.18 0.71 -3.70
CA ILE A 149 21.35 -0.07 -4.65
C ILE A 149 21.98 0.02 -6.05
N LYS A 150 22.36 1.21 -6.51
CA LYS A 150 23.01 1.38 -7.82
C LYS A 150 24.34 0.66 -7.92
N GLU A 151 25.19 0.74 -6.90
CA GLU A 151 26.45 0.00 -6.82
C GLU A 151 26.24 -1.52 -6.93
N VAL A 152 25.11 -2.01 -6.41
CA VAL A 152 24.73 -3.43 -6.49
C VAL A 152 24.14 -3.78 -7.86
N MET A 153 23.37 -2.88 -8.46
CA MET A 153 22.69 -3.10 -9.76
C MET A 153 23.59 -2.85 -10.97
N GLU A 154 24.63 -2.04 -10.81
CA GLU A 154 25.67 -1.78 -11.79
C GLU A 154 26.99 -2.40 -11.27
N PRO A 155 27.15 -3.71 -11.27
CA PRO A 155 28.41 -4.31 -10.86
C PRO A 155 29.48 -3.84 -11.83
N GLU A 156 30.51 -3.16 -11.33
CA GLU A 156 31.77 -3.03 -12.06
C GLU A 156 32.16 -4.43 -12.56
N GLU A 157 32.81 -4.54 -13.70
CA GLU A 157 33.13 -5.73 -14.51
C GLU A 157 33.67 -6.99 -13.76
N GLN A 158 33.40 -7.16 -12.49
CA GLN A 158 33.90 -8.24 -11.63
C GLN A 158 32.88 -9.34 -11.32
N GLY A 159 31.91 -9.58 -12.19
CA GLY A 159 31.22 -10.88 -12.23
C GLY A 159 30.31 -11.23 -11.05
N VAL A 160 30.00 -10.31 -10.13
CA VAL A 160 29.01 -10.55 -9.06
C VAL A 160 27.63 -10.22 -9.58
N THR A 161 26.75 -11.21 -9.65
CA THR A 161 25.36 -11.01 -10.11
C THR A 161 24.46 -10.60 -8.95
N LEU A 162 23.33 -9.94 -9.26
CA LEU A 162 22.28 -9.62 -8.27
C LEU A 162 21.82 -10.88 -7.49
N GLY A 163 21.87 -12.06 -8.12
CA GLY A 163 21.59 -13.33 -7.47
C GLY A 163 22.57 -13.72 -6.37
N ASP A 164 23.82 -13.27 -6.47
CA ASP A 164 24.84 -13.58 -5.47
C ASP A 164 24.76 -12.67 -4.23
N MET A 165 24.09 -11.53 -4.36
CA MET A 165 23.94 -10.54 -3.27
C MET A 165 22.60 -10.60 -2.55
N PHE A 166 21.59 -11.18 -3.18
CA PHE A 166 20.25 -11.30 -2.60
C PHE A 166 19.82 -12.76 -2.57
N ASP A 167 19.54 -13.26 -1.39
CA ASP A 167 18.92 -14.58 -1.22
C ASP A 167 17.44 -14.54 -1.61
N PHE A 168 17.17 -14.66 -2.90
CA PHE A 168 15.82 -14.72 -3.46
C PHE A 168 15.06 -16.01 -3.08
N SER A 169 15.71 -16.97 -2.42
CA SER A 169 15.04 -18.19 -1.95
C SER A 169 13.92 -17.90 -0.95
N LYS A 170 14.02 -16.76 -0.25
CA LYS A 170 13.00 -16.27 0.68
C LYS A 170 11.73 -15.74 -0.01
N PHE A 171 11.75 -15.55 -1.34
CA PHE A 171 10.63 -15.04 -2.13
C PHE A 171 9.90 -16.13 -2.92
N LYS A 172 9.98 -17.40 -2.50
CA LYS A 172 9.16 -18.45 -3.12
C LYS A 172 7.70 -18.12 -2.93
N ARG A 173 7.00 -17.93 -4.07
CA ARG A 173 5.56 -17.79 -4.12
C ARG A 173 4.92 -19.02 -3.45
N SER A 174 4.17 -18.79 -2.38
CA SER A 174 3.14 -19.73 -1.91
C SER A 174 1.94 -19.71 -2.86
#